data_5df850481d43cd8f93563a5c6a646b32
#
_entry.id   5df850481d43cd8f93563a5c6a646b32
#
_cell.length_a   1.000
_cell.length_b   1.000
_cell.length_c   1.000
_cell.angle_alpha   90.00
_cell.angle_beta   90.00
_cell.angle_gamma   90.00
#
_symmetry.space_group_name_H-M   'P 1'
#
loop_
_entity.id
_entity.type
_entity.pdbx_description
1 polymer ?
#
loop_
_entity_poly.entity_id
_entity_poly.type
_entity_poly.pdbx_seq_one_letter_code
_entity_poly.pdbx_strand_id
1 'polypeptide(L)'
;MKKVLITGGSGLLGQYINLIAPKRLSIVTTFRNNPGNCKEFPSSKIDILNANQLENIIQNVKPAVVIHTAAVTNPIPKKNQPPKEYFNTNVTATKNIAELCAQYNSKLVYVSTDLVYAGYRGSFLKEDAKLIPATLYAETKLIGEQKVKEFTDNYLIIRTALLYGIGLNHSRCHFQDMLNNLRNKRPVKLFVDQFRTPISLTDASEIIVNLASTDHKGEILNLGGVERISRSDLGEILCSLGGFDKNLLQKITMDDIPNFPKVEDVSLNIEKLQALGFKPRTIQENISEILATNSRI
;
A
#
# COMPACT_ATOMS: atom_id res chain seq x y z
N MET A 1 -8.33 12.33 21.50
CA MET A 1 -7.83 11.49 20.41
C MET A 1 -6.86 12.30 19.59
N LYS A 2 -5.72 11.70 19.14
CA LYS A 2 -4.77 12.36 18.21
C LYS A 2 -5.51 12.69 16.91
N LYS A 3 -5.37 13.93 16.41
CA LYS A 3 -5.88 14.31 15.07
C LYS A 3 -4.96 13.77 13.99
N VAL A 4 -5.53 13.17 12.95
CA VAL A 4 -4.79 12.56 11.86
C VAL A 4 -5.34 13.05 10.53
N LEU A 5 -4.45 13.49 9.64
CA LEU A 5 -4.76 13.80 8.25
C LEU A 5 -4.37 12.60 7.38
N ILE A 6 -5.29 12.10 6.55
CA ILE A 6 -5.04 11.00 5.62
C ILE A 6 -5.06 11.56 4.21
N THR A 7 -3.92 11.57 3.53
CA THR A 7 -3.88 11.90 2.09
C THR A 7 -4.05 10.64 1.26
N GLY A 8 -4.83 10.75 0.17
CA GLY A 8 -5.17 9.57 -0.63
C GLY A 8 -6.22 8.66 0.01
N GLY A 9 -7.06 9.21 0.88
CA GLY A 9 -8.09 8.48 1.60
C GLY A 9 -9.11 7.75 0.72
N SER A 10 -9.29 8.16 -0.52
CA SER A 10 -10.15 7.45 -1.49
C SER A 10 -9.45 6.32 -2.25
N GLY A 11 -8.14 6.13 -2.05
CA GLY A 11 -7.37 5.04 -2.64
C GLY A 11 -7.66 3.68 -1.99
N LEU A 12 -7.10 2.61 -2.55
CA LEU A 12 -7.33 1.23 -2.08
C LEU A 12 -7.05 1.07 -0.58
N LEU A 13 -5.85 1.44 -0.13
CA LEU A 13 -5.44 1.36 1.28
C LEU A 13 -6.11 2.46 2.12
N GLY A 14 -6.21 3.69 1.59
CA GLY A 14 -6.78 4.84 2.29
C GLY A 14 -8.21 4.60 2.76
N GLN A 15 -9.04 3.94 1.95
CA GLN A 15 -10.41 3.61 2.31
C GLN A 15 -10.51 2.63 3.49
N TYR A 16 -9.59 1.67 3.58
CA TYR A 16 -9.52 0.76 4.75
C TYR A 16 -9.03 1.50 6.00
N ILE A 17 -8.04 2.39 5.86
CA ILE A 17 -7.61 3.25 6.97
C ILE A 17 -8.77 4.12 7.47
N ASN A 18 -9.59 4.69 6.59
CA ASN A 18 -10.76 5.47 6.97
C ASN A 18 -11.76 4.68 7.82
N LEU A 19 -11.94 3.37 7.56
CA LEU A 19 -12.85 2.50 8.33
C LEU A 19 -12.31 2.14 9.72
N ILE A 20 -10.99 1.98 9.82
CA ILE A 20 -10.33 1.45 11.03
C ILE A 20 -9.91 2.57 11.99
N ALA A 21 -9.37 3.65 11.45
CA ALA A 21 -8.80 4.75 12.24
C ALA A 21 -9.78 5.45 13.22
N PRO A 22 -11.07 5.67 12.88
CA PRO A 22 -12.00 6.36 13.79
C PRO A 22 -12.22 5.67 15.13
N LYS A 23 -11.92 4.39 15.22
CA LYS A 23 -11.99 3.65 16.51
C LYS A 23 -10.98 4.16 17.54
N ARG A 24 -9.91 4.85 17.12
CA ARG A 24 -8.76 5.25 17.95
C ARG A 24 -8.32 6.69 17.75
N LEU A 25 -8.61 7.28 16.59
CA LEU A 25 -8.08 8.55 16.11
C LEU A 25 -9.20 9.47 15.63
N SER A 26 -8.99 10.78 15.72
CA SER A 26 -9.85 11.78 15.07
C SER A 26 -9.30 12.03 13.68
N ILE A 27 -9.99 11.57 12.64
CA ILE A 27 -9.47 11.65 11.26
C ILE A 27 -10.09 12.80 10.46
N VAL A 28 -9.28 13.35 9.57
CA VAL A 28 -9.72 14.08 8.38
C VAL A 28 -9.07 13.40 7.18
N THR A 29 -9.86 13.06 6.18
CA THR A 29 -9.36 12.35 5.00
C THR A 29 -9.43 13.23 3.76
N THR A 30 -8.56 12.98 2.77
CA THR A 30 -8.56 13.77 1.53
C THR A 30 -8.67 12.90 0.29
N PHE A 31 -9.25 13.47 -0.76
CA PHE A 31 -9.39 12.86 -2.07
C PHE A 31 -9.23 13.92 -3.18
N ARG A 32 -8.86 13.47 -4.40
CA ARG A 32 -8.72 14.37 -5.55
C ARG A 32 -10.01 14.44 -6.39
N ASN A 33 -10.41 13.36 -7.00
CA ASN A 33 -11.54 13.34 -7.94
C ASN A 33 -12.72 12.53 -7.40
N ASN A 34 -12.50 11.29 -7.03
CA ASN A 34 -13.53 10.38 -6.55
C ASN A 34 -13.42 10.26 -5.03
N PRO A 35 -14.48 10.57 -4.27
CA PRO A 35 -14.41 10.55 -2.81
C PRO A 35 -14.33 9.14 -2.22
N GLY A 36 -14.81 8.09 -2.92
CA GLY A 36 -14.94 6.77 -2.31
C GLY A 36 -15.72 6.85 -1.00
N ASN A 37 -15.22 6.20 0.06
CA ASN A 37 -15.81 6.29 1.40
C ASN A 37 -15.37 7.54 2.20
N CYS A 38 -14.53 8.44 1.64
CA CYS A 38 -14.21 9.71 2.30
C CYS A 38 -15.46 10.53 2.64
N LYS A 39 -16.54 10.39 1.85
CA LYS A 39 -17.83 11.06 2.09
C LYS A 39 -18.50 10.69 3.42
N GLU A 40 -18.11 9.59 4.03
CA GLU A 40 -18.64 9.08 5.29
C GLU A 40 -17.89 9.65 6.51
N PHE A 41 -16.82 10.41 6.28
CA PHE A 41 -15.92 10.97 7.30
C PHE A 41 -15.70 12.47 7.06
N PRO A 42 -15.21 13.22 8.07
CA PRO A 42 -14.67 14.56 7.84
C PRO A 42 -13.63 14.52 6.72
N SER A 43 -13.92 15.20 5.60
CA SER A 43 -13.09 15.09 4.41
C SER A 43 -12.98 16.39 3.61
N SER A 44 -11.92 16.48 2.79
CA SER A 44 -11.69 17.60 1.90
C SER A 44 -11.25 17.12 0.52
N LYS A 45 -11.83 17.76 -0.53
CA LYS A 45 -11.35 17.58 -1.89
C LYS A 45 -10.13 18.49 -2.10
N ILE A 46 -8.96 17.92 -2.28
CA ILE A 46 -7.71 18.63 -2.56
C ILE A 46 -6.90 17.94 -3.65
N ASP A 47 -6.13 18.73 -4.39
CA ASP A 47 -5.02 18.19 -5.16
C ASP A 47 -3.72 18.39 -4.36
N ILE A 48 -3.05 17.31 -4.00
CA ILE A 48 -1.78 17.36 -3.23
C ILE A 48 -0.64 18.03 -4.02
N LEU A 49 -0.79 18.21 -5.32
CA LEU A 49 0.12 19.00 -6.16
C LEU A 49 -0.08 20.51 -5.99
N ASN A 50 -1.21 20.94 -5.47
CA ASN A 50 -1.47 22.35 -5.16
C ASN A 50 -0.96 22.67 -3.74
N ALA A 51 0.20 23.33 -3.67
CA ALA A 51 0.85 23.64 -2.41
C ALA A 51 -0.05 24.45 -1.46
N ASN A 52 -0.81 25.42 -1.98
CA ASN A 52 -1.71 26.24 -1.15
C ASN A 52 -2.86 25.41 -0.54
N GLN A 53 -3.47 24.49 -1.32
CA GLN A 53 -4.51 23.61 -0.79
C GLN A 53 -3.96 22.68 0.28
N LEU A 54 -2.75 22.15 0.06
CA LEU A 54 -2.08 21.24 0.99
C LEU A 54 -1.71 21.97 2.29
N GLU A 55 -1.15 23.16 2.22
CA GLU A 55 -0.82 23.97 3.39
C GLU A 55 -2.09 24.35 4.16
N ASN A 56 -3.11 24.86 3.48
CA ASN A 56 -4.38 25.24 4.10
C ASN A 56 -5.04 24.10 4.86
N ILE A 57 -5.04 22.86 4.32
CA ILE A 57 -5.64 21.73 5.04
C ILE A 57 -4.84 21.36 6.27
N ILE A 58 -3.51 21.40 6.22
CA ILE A 58 -2.65 21.13 7.38
C ILE A 58 -2.83 22.22 8.45
N GLN A 59 -2.87 23.49 8.08
CA GLN A 59 -3.12 24.61 9.01
C GLN A 59 -4.48 24.51 9.70
N ASN A 60 -5.53 24.15 8.96
CA ASN A 60 -6.89 24.07 9.50
C ASN A 60 -7.08 22.83 10.40
N VAL A 61 -6.52 21.69 10.00
CA VAL A 61 -6.65 20.42 10.74
C VAL A 61 -5.70 20.41 11.94
N LYS A 62 -4.51 20.96 11.80
CA LYS A 62 -3.40 20.86 12.79
C LYS A 62 -3.18 19.42 13.23
N PRO A 63 -2.89 18.49 12.28
CA PRO A 63 -2.79 17.08 12.58
C PRO A 63 -1.55 16.80 13.42
N ALA A 64 -1.67 15.94 14.43
CA ALA A 64 -0.52 15.38 15.13
C ALA A 64 0.23 14.36 14.23
N VAL A 65 -0.49 13.72 13.28
CA VAL A 65 0.05 12.74 12.36
C VAL A 65 -0.54 12.95 10.97
N VAL A 66 0.29 12.86 9.94
CA VAL A 66 -0.13 12.76 8.54
C VAL A 66 0.15 11.34 8.05
N ILE A 67 -0.87 10.59 7.64
CA ILE A 67 -0.71 9.30 6.95
C ILE A 67 -0.78 9.57 5.44
N HIS A 68 0.35 9.43 4.77
CA HIS A 68 0.46 9.72 3.34
C HIS A 68 0.39 8.46 2.50
N THR A 69 -0.81 8.19 1.93
CA THR A 69 -1.06 7.05 1.03
C THR A 69 -1.28 7.47 -0.42
N ALA A 70 -1.39 8.77 -0.70
CA ALA A 70 -1.59 9.25 -2.06
C ALA A 70 -0.36 8.98 -2.93
N ALA A 71 -0.55 8.26 -4.03
CA ALA A 71 0.52 7.95 -4.98
C ALA A 71 -0.05 7.59 -6.36
N VAL A 72 0.79 7.72 -7.38
CA VAL A 72 0.62 7.02 -8.66
C VAL A 72 1.27 5.64 -8.50
N THR A 73 0.47 4.56 -8.55
CA THR A 73 0.89 3.21 -8.10
C THR A 73 1.10 2.18 -9.21
N ASN A 74 0.86 2.51 -10.48
CA ASN A 74 1.01 1.53 -11.58
C ASN A 74 2.50 1.19 -11.81
N PRO A 75 2.96 -0.06 -11.58
CA PRO A 75 4.35 -0.43 -11.86
C PRO A 75 4.70 -0.32 -13.34
N ILE A 76 3.72 -0.57 -14.21
CA ILE A 76 3.84 -0.39 -15.66
C ILE A 76 2.97 0.81 -16.03
N PRO A 77 3.57 1.91 -16.56
CA PRO A 77 2.81 3.08 -16.95
C PRO A 77 1.75 2.74 -18.01
N LYS A 78 0.56 3.28 -17.85
CA LYS A 78 -0.48 3.19 -18.90
C LYS A 78 -0.05 4.00 -20.13
N LYS A 79 -0.54 3.65 -21.31
CA LYS A 79 -0.17 4.26 -22.60
C LYS A 79 -0.20 5.80 -22.61
N ASN A 80 -1.07 6.42 -21.80
CA ASN A 80 -1.24 7.88 -21.71
C ASN A 80 -0.83 8.46 -20.34
N GLN A 81 -0.01 7.75 -19.57
CA GLN A 81 0.45 8.20 -18.26
C GLN A 81 1.91 8.67 -18.36
N PRO A 82 2.16 9.99 -18.38
CA PRO A 82 3.50 10.51 -18.56
C PRO A 82 4.36 10.29 -17.30
N PRO A 83 5.67 10.03 -17.45
CA PRO A 83 6.60 9.92 -16.33
C PRO A 83 6.53 11.08 -15.32
N LYS A 84 6.29 12.29 -15.82
CA LYS A 84 6.14 13.51 -14.99
C LYS A 84 5.04 13.38 -13.93
N GLU A 85 3.97 12.62 -14.19
CA GLU A 85 2.91 12.40 -13.22
C GLU A 85 3.40 11.63 -11.99
N TYR A 86 4.26 10.61 -12.21
CA TYR A 86 4.90 9.86 -11.12
C TYR A 86 5.80 10.77 -10.27
N PHE A 87 6.67 11.55 -10.90
CA PHE A 87 7.56 12.48 -10.19
C PHE A 87 6.78 13.54 -9.44
N ASN A 88 5.81 14.17 -10.06
CA ASN A 88 5.03 15.21 -9.41
C ASN A 88 4.30 14.65 -8.18
N THR A 89 3.62 13.50 -8.32
CA THR A 89 2.79 12.94 -7.24
C THR A 89 3.64 12.25 -6.17
N ASN A 90 4.58 11.37 -6.57
CA ASN A 90 5.29 10.53 -5.62
C ASN A 90 6.53 11.22 -5.01
N VAL A 91 7.09 12.24 -5.70
CA VAL A 91 8.28 12.94 -5.23
C VAL A 91 7.96 14.36 -4.78
N THR A 92 7.46 15.21 -5.69
CA THR A 92 7.26 16.65 -5.38
C THR A 92 6.19 16.84 -4.29
N ALA A 93 5.03 16.18 -4.41
CA ALA A 93 4.00 16.31 -3.38
C ALA A 93 4.44 15.68 -2.05
N THR A 94 5.17 14.55 -2.07
CA THR A 94 5.73 13.94 -0.86
C THR A 94 6.73 14.88 -0.17
N LYS A 95 7.61 15.55 -0.95
CA LYS A 95 8.51 16.59 -0.44
C LYS A 95 7.72 17.68 0.29
N ASN A 96 6.73 18.27 -0.38
CA ASN A 96 5.93 19.36 0.19
C ASN A 96 5.20 18.92 1.49
N ILE A 97 4.70 17.70 1.53
CA ILE A 97 4.08 17.13 2.74
C ILE A 97 5.11 16.98 3.87
N ALA A 98 6.34 16.53 3.57
CA ALA A 98 7.39 16.38 4.56
C ALA A 98 7.83 17.74 5.12
N GLU A 99 8.01 18.75 4.28
CA GLU A 99 8.31 20.13 4.68
C GLU A 99 7.22 20.70 5.60
N LEU A 100 5.95 20.54 5.24
CA LEU A 100 4.84 20.99 6.06
C LEU A 100 4.73 20.20 7.38
N CYS A 101 5.00 18.90 7.37
CA CYS A 101 5.05 18.10 8.60
C CYS A 101 6.13 18.61 9.56
N ALA A 102 7.31 18.96 9.05
CA ALA A 102 8.37 19.58 9.85
C ALA A 102 7.94 20.93 10.41
N GLN A 103 7.40 21.80 9.54
CA GLN A 103 6.96 23.16 9.90
C GLN A 103 5.87 23.15 10.99
N TYR A 104 4.92 22.21 10.91
CA TYR A 104 3.78 22.12 11.84
C TYR A 104 3.97 21.06 12.93
N ASN A 105 5.19 20.52 13.08
CA ASN A 105 5.54 19.50 14.08
C ASN A 105 4.62 18.26 14.05
N SER A 106 4.21 17.83 12.85
CA SER A 106 3.40 16.64 12.62
C SER A 106 4.29 15.44 12.35
N LYS A 107 3.94 14.25 12.87
CA LYS A 107 4.58 12.99 12.46
C LYS A 107 4.13 12.61 11.04
N LEU A 108 5.06 12.25 10.16
CA LEU A 108 4.75 11.77 8.82
C LEU A 108 4.84 10.25 8.75
N VAL A 109 3.73 9.55 8.54
CA VAL A 109 3.70 8.13 8.19
C VAL A 109 3.61 8.01 6.68
N TYR A 110 4.73 7.68 6.05
CA TYR A 110 4.83 7.56 4.58
C TYR A 110 4.71 6.11 4.15
N VAL A 111 3.70 5.79 3.33
CA VAL A 111 3.53 4.45 2.78
C VAL A 111 4.35 4.31 1.51
N SER A 112 5.41 3.51 1.58
CA SER A 112 6.29 3.10 0.48
C SER A 112 5.91 1.69 -0.02
N THR A 113 6.81 1.00 -0.69
CA THR A 113 6.57 -0.29 -1.36
C THR A 113 7.78 -1.23 -1.23
N ASP A 114 7.53 -2.54 -1.25
CA ASP A 114 8.54 -3.59 -1.38
C ASP A 114 9.34 -3.50 -2.69
N LEU A 115 8.75 -2.90 -3.74
CA LEU A 115 9.40 -2.77 -5.05
C LEU A 115 10.62 -1.85 -5.08
N VAL A 116 10.95 -1.16 -3.98
CA VAL A 116 12.20 -0.39 -3.85
C VAL A 116 13.42 -1.30 -3.72
N TYR A 117 13.24 -2.56 -3.32
CA TYR A 117 14.32 -3.53 -3.18
C TYR A 117 14.79 -4.13 -4.50
N ALA A 118 16.00 -4.64 -4.48
CA ALA A 118 16.59 -5.40 -5.59
C ALA A 118 15.96 -6.79 -5.68
N GLY A 119 15.00 -6.97 -6.58
CA GLY A 119 14.17 -8.17 -6.68
C GLY A 119 14.85 -9.46 -7.13
N TYR A 120 16.19 -9.47 -7.26
CA TYR A 120 17.02 -10.62 -7.66
C TYR A 120 18.06 -10.99 -6.60
N ARG A 121 17.98 -10.44 -5.38
CA ARG A 121 19.01 -10.58 -4.35
C ARG A 121 18.62 -11.47 -3.17
N GLY A 122 17.76 -12.42 -3.38
CA GLY A 122 17.30 -13.34 -2.36
C GLY A 122 15.92 -12.96 -1.78
N SER A 123 15.56 -13.66 -0.72
CA SER A 123 14.23 -13.58 -0.07
C SER A 123 14.34 -12.99 1.33
N PHE A 124 13.19 -12.59 1.89
CA PHE A 124 13.07 -12.04 3.23
C PHE A 124 14.01 -10.84 3.47
N LEU A 125 13.88 -9.84 2.59
CA LEU A 125 14.72 -8.65 2.58
C LEU A 125 14.47 -7.79 3.81
N LYS A 126 15.55 -7.47 4.54
CA LYS A 126 15.54 -6.56 5.70
C LYS A 126 15.52 -5.10 5.24
N GLU A 127 15.21 -4.18 6.15
CA GLU A 127 15.09 -2.75 5.83
C GLU A 127 16.37 -2.10 5.32
N ASP A 128 17.52 -2.67 5.66
CA ASP A 128 18.86 -2.27 5.21
C ASP A 128 19.33 -2.99 3.93
N ALA A 129 18.52 -3.89 3.37
CA ALA A 129 18.84 -4.57 2.13
C ALA A 129 18.97 -3.59 0.96
N LYS A 130 19.74 -4.00 -0.06
CA LYS A 130 20.07 -3.15 -1.21
C LYS A 130 18.83 -2.72 -1.98
N LEU A 131 18.74 -1.42 -2.24
CA LEU A 131 17.64 -0.78 -2.96
C LEU A 131 18.03 -0.60 -4.44
N ILE A 132 17.34 -1.32 -5.33
CA ILE A 132 17.50 -1.19 -6.79
C ILE A 132 16.10 -1.33 -7.40
N PRO A 133 15.35 -0.22 -7.50
CA PRO A 133 14.02 -0.24 -8.08
C PRO A 133 14.06 -0.58 -9.56
N ALA A 134 13.22 -1.53 -10.01
CA ALA A 134 13.15 -1.98 -11.39
C ALA A 134 12.07 -1.25 -12.22
N THR A 135 11.31 -0.36 -11.61
CA THR A 135 10.19 0.34 -12.26
C THR A 135 10.18 1.82 -11.89
N LEU A 136 9.65 2.67 -12.78
CA LEU A 136 9.48 4.11 -12.52
C LEU A 136 8.67 4.38 -11.25
N TYR A 137 7.64 3.58 -10.99
CA TYR A 137 6.88 3.65 -9.74
C TYR A 137 7.78 3.47 -8.52
N ALA A 138 8.53 2.37 -8.50
CA ALA A 138 9.41 2.04 -7.39
C ALA A 138 10.53 3.08 -7.20
N GLU A 139 11.12 3.56 -8.30
CA GLU A 139 12.12 4.63 -8.30
C GLU A 139 11.57 5.90 -7.65
N THR A 140 10.40 6.37 -8.10
CA THR A 140 9.80 7.59 -7.54
C THR A 140 9.35 7.42 -6.09
N LYS A 141 8.96 6.20 -5.66
CA LYS A 141 8.68 5.91 -4.25
C LYS A 141 9.96 5.97 -3.41
N LEU A 142 11.07 5.43 -3.91
CA LEU A 142 12.37 5.48 -3.24
C LEU A 142 12.89 6.92 -3.11
N ILE A 143 12.78 7.73 -4.17
CA ILE A 143 13.11 9.16 -4.10
C ILE A 143 12.21 9.87 -3.08
N GLY A 144 10.93 9.50 -3.01
CA GLY A 144 10.00 9.99 -1.98
C GLY A 144 10.47 9.66 -0.56
N GLU A 145 10.99 8.44 -0.29
CA GLU A 145 11.60 8.09 1.01
C GLU A 145 12.77 9.01 1.35
N GLN A 146 13.62 9.31 0.36
CA GLN A 146 14.75 10.24 0.54
C GLN A 146 14.25 11.65 0.89
N LYS A 147 13.22 12.15 0.19
CA LYS A 147 12.63 13.45 0.50
C LYS A 147 12.02 13.50 1.90
N VAL A 148 11.36 12.44 2.36
CA VAL A 148 10.87 12.36 3.73
C VAL A 148 12.02 12.53 4.73
N LYS A 149 13.11 11.79 4.57
CA LYS A 149 14.28 11.85 5.46
C LYS A 149 15.06 13.17 5.40
N GLU A 150 15.02 13.84 4.23
CA GLU A 150 15.70 15.13 4.03
C GLU A 150 14.99 16.26 4.78
N PHE A 151 13.64 16.24 4.87
CA PHE A 151 12.86 17.37 5.34
C PHE A 151 12.26 17.22 6.74
N THR A 152 12.20 16.00 7.30
CA THR A 152 11.69 15.80 8.67
C THR A 152 12.35 14.62 9.35
N ASP A 153 12.66 14.75 10.65
CA ASP A 153 13.12 13.64 11.49
C ASP A 153 11.96 12.90 12.16
N ASN A 154 10.75 13.52 12.16
CA ASN A 154 9.56 12.95 12.77
C ASN A 154 8.76 12.14 11.73
N TYR A 155 9.37 11.07 11.23
CA TYR A 155 8.76 10.21 10.20
C TYR A 155 8.73 8.74 10.61
N LEU A 156 7.86 8.00 9.94
CA LEU A 156 7.86 6.55 9.85
C LEU A 156 7.63 6.17 8.38
N ILE A 157 8.60 5.53 7.75
CA ILE A 157 8.49 5.01 6.38
C ILE A 157 8.06 3.55 6.49
N ILE A 158 6.96 3.19 5.83
CA ILE A 158 6.41 1.84 5.82
C ILE A 158 6.53 1.28 4.39
N ARG A 159 7.45 0.34 4.17
CA ARG A 159 7.57 -0.41 2.92
C ARG A 159 6.58 -1.56 2.95
N THR A 160 5.43 -1.36 2.30
CA THR A 160 4.38 -2.38 2.28
C THR A 160 4.61 -3.38 1.16
N ALA A 161 4.38 -4.65 1.46
CA ALA A 161 4.30 -5.73 0.49
C ALA A 161 3.03 -5.60 -0.38
N LEU A 162 2.83 -6.54 -1.29
CA LEU A 162 1.63 -6.65 -2.09
C LEU A 162 0.38 -6.68 -1.21
N LEU A 163 -0.49 -5.68 -1.39
CA LEU A 163 -1.79 -5.63 -0.72
C LEU A 163 -2.83 -6.50 -1.44
N TYR A 164 -3.60 -7.28 -0.70
CA TYR A 164 -4.71 -8.06 -1.23
C TYR A 164 -5.98 -7.91 -0.40
N GLY A 165 -7.12 -8.15 -1.04
CA GLY A 165 -8.45 -8.03 -0.43
C GLY A 165 -9.50 -7.58 -1.44
N ILE A 166 -10.59 -7.00 -0.94
CA ILE A 166 -11.66 -6.46 -1.77
C ILE A 166 -11.57 -4.94 -1.81
N GLY A 167 -11.46 -4.37 -2.99
CA GLY A 167 -11.49 -2.92 -3.16
C GLY A 167 -12.87 -2.35 -2.85
N LEU A 168 -12.87 -1.22 -2.14
CA LEU A 168 -14.10 -0.51 -1.80
C LEU A 168 -14.42 0.54 -2.86
N ASN A 169 -15.71 0.75 -3.11
CA ASN A 169 -16.21 1.73 -4.07
C ASN A 169 -15.57 1.56 -5.48
N HIS A 170 -14.77 2.53 -5.92
CA HIS A 170 -14.09 2.53 -7.22
C HIS A 170 -12.71 1.87 -7.21
N SER A 171 -12.19 1.52 -6.03
CA SER A 171 -10.86 0.91 -5.92
C SER A 171 -10.92 -0.57 -6.26
N ARG A 172 -9.89 -1.07 -6.93
CA ARG A 172 -9.73 -2.48 -7.29
C ARG A 172 -8.30 -2.93 -7.05
N CYS A 173 -8.11 -4.21 -6.84
CA CYS A 173 -6.80 -4.83 -6.78
C CYS A 173 -6.79 -6.19 -7.46
N HIS A 174 -5.60 -6.68 -7.74
CA HIS A 174 -5.37 -7.95 -8.41
C HIS A 174 -6.11 -9.14 -7.77
N PHE A 175 -6.18 -9.20 -6.44
CA PHE A 175 -6.88 -10.28 -5.72
C PHE A 175 -8.39 -10.26 -6.04
N GLN A 176 -9.01 -9.10 -6.03
CA GLN A 176 -10.43 -8.96 -6.36
C GLN A 176 -10.72 -9.35 -7.81
N ASP A 177 -9.84 -8.96 -8.75
CA ASP A 177 -9.99 -9.34 -10.16
C ASP A 177 -9.85 -10.86 -10.33
N MET A 178 -8.90 -11.48 -9.62
CA MET A 178 -8.73 -12.94 -9.59
C MET A 178 -9.99 -13.64 -9.04
N LEU A 179 -10.50 -13.21 -7.89
CA LEU A 179 -11.72 -13.75 -7.28
C LEU A 179 -12.93 -13.62 -8.23
N ASN A 180 -13.11 -12.46 -8.85
CA ASN A 180 -14.20 -12.22 -9.80
C ASN A 180 -14.09 -13.13 -11.03
N ASN A 181 -12.89 -13.33 -11.57
CA ASN A 181 -12.70 -14.24 -12.70
C ASN A 181 -13.02 -15.68 -12.32
N LEU A 182 -12.54 -16.17 -11.17
CA LEU A 182 -12.82 -17.54 -10.70
C LEU A 182 -14.31 -17.78 -10.46
N ARG A 183 -15.01 -16.81 -9.84
CA ARG A 183 -16.47 -16.87 -9.66
C ARG A 183 -17.23 -16.96 -11.00
N ASN A 184 -16.73 -16.29 -12.02
CA ASN A 184 -17.30 -16.30 -13.37
C ASN A 184 -16.73 -17.42 -14.27
N LYS A 185 -16.02 -18.39 -13.69
CA LYS A 185 -15.39 -19.51 -14.42
C LYS A 185 -14.49 -19.04 -15.57
N ARG A 186 -13.77 -17.94 -15.38
CA ARG A 186 -12.83 -17.37 -16.35
C ARG A 186 -11.40 -17.70 -15.94
N PRO A 187 -10.52 -18.02 -16.91
CA PRO A 187 -9.12 -18.31 -16.62
C PRO A 187 -8.39 -17.08 -16.05
N VAL A 188 -7.40 -17.33 -15.20
CA VAL A 188 -6.56 -16.32 -14.56
C VAL A 188 -5.10 -16.66 -14.80
N LYS A 189 -4.34 -15.74 -15.39
CA LYS A 189 -2.88 -15.88 -15.57
C LYS A 189 -2.15 -15.44 -14.31
N LEU A 190 -1.31 -16.31 -13.75
CA LEU A 190 -0.60 -16.07 -12.50
C LEU A 190 0.87 -16.47 -12.61
N PHE A 191 1.75 -15.56 -12.20
CA PHE A 191 3.18 -15.78 -12.19
C PHE A 191 3.58 -16.84 -11.15
N VAL A 192 4.42 -17.79 -11.56
CA VAL A 192 5.03 -18.80 -10.68
C VAL A 192 6.38 -18.35 -10.12
N ASP A 193 7.01 -17.36 -10.75
CA ASP A 193 8.37 -16.87 -10.52
C ASP A 193 8.41 -15.46 -9.89
N GLN A 194 7.28 -14.96 -9.39
CA GLN A 194 7.18 -13.67 -8.73
C GLN A 194 6.75 -13.83 -7.27
N PHE A 195 7.71 -13.74 -6.34
CA PHE A 195 7.50 -13.97 -4.91
C PHE A 195 7.34 -12.68 -4.10
N ARG A 196 6.43 -12.71 -3.13
CA ARG A 196 6.11 -11.62 -2.19
C ARG A 196 5.80 -12.21 -0.81
N THR A 197 5.63 -11.32 0.16
CA THR A 197 4.96 -11.59 1.45
C THR A 197 3.63 -10.82 1.50
N PRO A 198 2.59 -11.24 0.75
CA PRO A 198 1.36 -10.47 0.63
C PRO A 198 0.72 -10.22 1.99
N ILE A 199 0.11 -9.04 2.17
CA ILE A 199 -0.62 -8.70 3.39
C ILE A 199 -2.03 -8.22 3.05
N SER A 200 -3.02 -8.58 3.88
CA SER A 200 -4.39 -8.15 3.66
C SER A 200 -4.56 -6.64 3.85
N LEU A 201 -5.50 -6.05 3.14
CA LEU A 201 -5.85 -4.63 3.31
C LEU A 201 -6.27 -4.31 4.75
N THR A 202 -6.95 -5.24 5.42
CA THR A 202 -7.38 -5.11 6.81
C THR A 202 -6.18 -5.08 7.74
N ASP A 203 -5.32 -6.11 7.71
CA ASP A 203 -4.13 -6.18 8.57
C ASP A 203 -3.18 -5.01 8.35
N ALA A 204 -2.93 -4.66 7.08
CA ALA A 204 -2.07 -3.52 6.74
C ALA A 204 -2.60 -2.21 7.33
N SER A 205 -3.91 -1.97 7.21
CA SER A 205 -4.53 -0.75 7.71
C SER A 205 -4.56 -0.70 9.24
N GLU A 206 -4.85 -1.82 9.91
CA GLU A 206 -4.79 -1.91 11.37
C GLU A 206 -3.40 -1.63 11.91
N ILE A 207 -2.37 -2.21 11.30
CA ILE A 207 -0.97 -2.00 11.70
C ILE A 207 -0.55 -0.55 11.46
N ILE A 208 -0.87 0.04 10.29
CA ILE A 208 -0.54 1.44 9.98
C ILE A 208 -1.20 2.39 10.98
N VAL A 209 -2.48 2.18 11.31
CA VAL A 209 -3.21 3.01 12.28
C VAL A 209 -2.61 2.89 13.67
N ASN A 210 -2.24 1.68 14.09
CA ASN A 210 -1.57 1.47 15.38
C ASN A 210 -0.20 2.18 15.41
N LEU A 211 0.63 2.00 14.38
CA LEU A 211 1.95 2.65 14.24
C LEU A 211 1.84 4.19 14.21
N ALA A 212 0.79 4.73 13.58
CA ALA A 212 0.51 6.17 13.59
C ALA A 212 0.23 6.69 15.01
N SER A 213 -0.28 5.84 15.91
CA SER A 213 -0.58 6.18 17.31
C SER A 213 0.64 6.12 18.24
N THR A 214 1.71 5.45 17.84
CA THR A 214 2.95 5.31 18.62
C THR A 214 3.85 6.53 18.50
N ASP A 215 4.88 6.59 19.33
CA ASP A 215 5.91 7.64 19.27
C ASP A 215 7.17 7.21 18.49
N HIS A 216 7.15 6.04 17.82
CA HIS A 216 8.20 5.59 16.91
C HIS A 216 8.42 6.60 15.78
N LYS A 217 9.65 7.04 15.58
CA LYS A 217 10.04 8.03 14.59
C LYS A 217 11.47 7.80 14.09
N GLY A 218 11.80 8.38 12.94
CA GLY A 218 13.13 8.24 12.32
C GLY A 218 13.41 6.83 11.81
N GLU A 219 12.37 6.03 11.54
CA GLU A 219 12.49 4.61 11.27
C GLU A 219 11.89 4.21 9.91
N ILE A 220 12.44 3.11 9.39
CA ILE A 220 11.87 2.39 8.25
C ILE A 220 11.43 1.02 8.74
N LEU A 221 10.20 0.62 8.39
CA LEU A 221 9.63 -0.68 8.72
C LEU A 221 9.11 -1.39 7.47
N ASN A 222 9.42 -2.67 7.37
CA ASN A 222 8.79 -3.56 6.41
C ASN A 222 7.40 -4.00 6.92
N LEU A 223 6.39 -3.88 6.08
CA LEU A 223 5.03 -4.30 6.34
C LEU A 223 4.59 -5.36 5.34
N GLY A 224 4.69 -6.61 5.71
CA GLY A 224 4.31 -7.79 4.92
C GLY A 224 3.54 -8.81 5.72
N GLY A 225 3.00 -9.80 5.03
CA GLY A 225 2.48 -11.03 5.65
C GLY A 225 3.61 -11.94 6.12
N VAL A 226 3.24 -13.02 6.79
CA VAL A 226 4.18 -14.00 7.36
C VAL A 226 4.68 -15.02 6.34
N GLU A 227 4.02 -15.16 5.21
CA GLU A 227 4.26 -16.20 4.21
C GLU A 227 4.87 -15.60 2.93
N ARG A 228 5.97 -16.19 2.47
CA ARG A 228 6.54 -15.94 1.14
C ARG A 228 5.89 -16.85 0.14
N ILE A 229 5.13 -16.30 -0.80
CA ILE A 229 4.41 -17.06 -1.82
C ILE A 229 4.51 -16.40 -3.19
N SER A 230 4.31 -17.18 -4.25
CA SER A 230 4.13 -16.67 -5.60
C SER A 230 2.69 -16.17 -5.83
N ARG A 231 2.47 -15.50 -6.97
CA ARG A 231 1.11 -15.15 -7.38
C ARG A 231 0.26 -16.38 -7.63
N SER A 232 0.88 -17.45 -8.16
CA SER A 232 0.21 -18.73 -8.41
C SER A 232 -0.22 -19.40 -7.12
N ASP A 233 0.65 -19.43 -6.10
CA ASP A 233 0.34 -19.99 -4.78
C ASP A 233 -0.86 -19.28 -4.13
N LEU A 234 -0.92 -17.95 -4.22
CA LEU A 234 -2.06 -17.17 -3.75
C LEU A 234 -3.37 -17.59 -4.44
N GLY A 235 -3.31 -17.84 -5.76
CA GLY A 235 -4.45 -18.34 -6.53
C GLY A 235 -4.86 -19.76 -6.11
N GLU A 236 -3.90 -20.65 -5.85
CA GLU A 236 -4.18 -22.02 -5.40
C GLU A 236 -4.83 -22.05 -4.03
N ILE A 237 -4.37 -21.20 -3.09
CA ILE A 237 -4.99 -21.05 -1.77
C ILE A 237 -6.42 -20.54 -1.92
N LEU A 238 -6.64 -19.51 -2.76
CA LEU A 238 -7.98 -18.97 -3.02
C LEU A 238 -8.92 -20.02 -3.62
N CYS A 239 -8.46 -20.82 -4.59
CA CYS A 239 -9.24 -21.90 -5.17
C CYS A 239 -9.60 -22.97 -4.12
N SER A 240 -8.64 -23.36 -3.29
CA SER A 240 -8.84 -24.39 -2.27
C SER A 240 -9.86 -23.98 -1.22
N LEU A 241 -9.80 -22.71 -0.74
CA LEU A 241 -10.71 -22.19 0.28
C LEU A 241 -12.08 -21.82 -0.29
N GLY A 242 -12.13 -21.34 -1.53
CA GLY A 242 -13.35 -20.90 -2.18
C GLY A 242 -14.08 -21.98 -2.99
N GLY A 243 -13.53 -23.19 -3.08
CA GLY A 243 -14.11 -24.27 -3.88
C GLY A 243 -14.10 -24.01 -5.39
N PHE A 244 -13.14 -23.21 -5.89
CA PHE A 244 -13.02 -22.89 -7.30
C PHE A 244 -12.20 -23.94 -8.05
N ASP A 245 -12.51 -24.10 -9.35
CA ASP A 245 -11.77 -25.02 -10.22
C ASP A 245 -10.33 -24.53 -10.45
N LYS A 246 -9.35 -25.32 -9.98
CA LYS A 246 -7.92 -25.05 -10.14
C LYS A 246 -7.45 -25.06 -11.59
N ASN A 247 -8.16 -25.71 -12.51
CA ASN A 247 -7.84 -25.71 -13.93
C ASN A 247 -8.01 -24.33 -14.58
N LEU A 248 -8.70 -23.41 -13.92
CA LEU A 248 -8.77 -22.01 -14.35
C LEU A 248 -7.48 -21.22 -14.10
N LEU A 249 -6.55 -21.75 -13.28
CA LEU A 249 -5.27 -21.11 -13.01
C LEU A 249 -4.27 -21.42 -14.12
N GLN A 250 -3.96 -20.44 -14.93
CA GLN A 250 -2.93 -20.52 -15.97
C GLN A 250 -1.59 -20.05 -15.40
N LYS A 251 -0.68 -20.98 -15.19
CA LYS A 251 0.68 -20.69 -14.70
C LYS A 251 1.51 -20.09 -15.80
N ILE A 252 2.07 -18.89 -15.55
CA ILE A 252 2.97 -18.18 -16.45
C ILE A 252 4.23 -17.74 -15.71
N THR A 253 5.26 -17.40 -16.48
CA THR A 253 6.49 -16.77 -15.99
C THR A 253 6.54 -15.31 -16.42
N MET A 254 7.44 -14.53 -15.82
CA MET A 254 7.66 -13.14 -16.26
C MET A 254 8.21 -13.07 -17.68
N ASP A 255 8.87 -14.13 -18.17
CA ASP A 255 9.36 -14.22 -19.55
C ASP A 255 8.25 -14.37 -20.60
N ASP A 256 7.08 -14.86 -20.20
CA ASP A 256 5.91 -14.99 -21.09
C ASP A 256 5.28 -13.62 -21.43
N ILE A 257 5.68 -12.55 -20.75
CA ILE A 257 5.16 -11.20 -20.99
C ILE A 257 6.27 -10.29 -21.55
N PRO A 258 6.19 -9.84 -22.81
CA PRO A 258 7.18 -8.97 -23.40
C PRO A 258 7.39 -7.68 -22.59
N ASN A 259 8.65 -7.31 -22.35
CA ASN A 259 9.04 -6.09 -21.62
C ASN A 259 8.50 -5.98 -20.19
N PHE A 260 8.10 -7.09 -19.58
CA PHE A 260 7.68 -7.10 -18.18
C PHE A 260 8.88 -6.84 -17.25
N PRO A 261 8.77 -5.94 -16.26
CA PRO A 261 9.85 -5.70 -15.30
C PRO A 261 10.13 -6.96 -14.48
N LYS A 262 11.36 -7.46 -14.55
CA LYS A 262 11.76 -8.67 -13.82
C LYS A 262 12.04 -8.35 -12.36
N VAL A 263 11.09 -8.68 -11.51
CA VAL A 263 11.17 -8.56 -10.05
C VAL A 263 10.79 -9.91 -9.46
N GLU A 264 11.79 -10.77 -9.32
CA GLU A 264 11.59 -12.18 -8.92
C GLU A 264 11.13 -12.30 -7.47
N ASP A 265 11.88 -11.70 -6.55
CA ASP A 265 11.61 -11.85 -5.13
C ASP A 265 11.88 -10.54 -4.36
N VAL A 266 10.82 -9.94 -3.85
CA VAL A 266 10.88 -8.84 -2.89
C VAL A 266 10.06 -9.17 -1.64
N SER A 267 10.09 -10.46 -1.25
CA SER A 267 9.54 -10.88 0.05
C SER A 267 10.26 -10.16 1.18
N LEU A 268 9.51 -9.67 2.14
CA LEU A 268 10.00 -8.83 3.23
C LEU A 268 10.29 -9.66 4.48
N ASN A 269 11.41 -9.39 5.13
CA ASN A 269 11.61 -9.74 6.53
C ASN A 269 10.82 -8.74 7.39
N ILE A 270 10.01 -9.25 8.31
CA ILE A 270 9.16 -8.44 9.19
C ILE A 270 9.53 -8.56 10.67
N GLU A 271 10.74 -9.01 10.99
CA GLU A 271 11.21 -9.20 12.38
C GLU A 271 11.09 -7.91 13.20
N LYS A 272 11.44 -6.75 12.63
CA LYS A 272 11.26 -5.46 13.30
C LYS A 272 9.80 -5.17 13.64
N LEU A 273 8.89 -5.44 12.71
CA LEU A 273 7.46 -5.28 12.92
C LEU A 273 6.95 -6.22 14.02
N GLN A 274 7.41 -7.47 14.02
CA GLN A 274 7.07 -8.47 15.04
C GLN A 274 7.62 -8.10 16.43
N ALA A 275 8.83 -7.54 16.50
CA ALA A 275 9.42 -7.04 17.74
C ALA A 275 8.60 -5.89 18.39
N LEU A 276 7.84 -5.14 17.57
CA LEU A 276 6.88 -4.13 18.04
C LEU A 276 5.54 -4.75 18.48
N GLY A 277 5.39 -6.08 18.47
CA GLY A 277 4.20 -6.80 18.90
C GLY A 277 3.14 -7.01 17.81
N PHE A 278 3.41 -6.63 16.57
CA PHE A 278 2.48 -6.83 15.46
C PHE A 278 2.62 -8.23 14.87
N LYS A 279 1.48 -8.93 14.69
CA LYS A 279 1.42 -10.28 14.15
C LYS A 279 0.38 -10.31 13.02
N PRO A 280 0.77 -10.07 11.76
CA PRO A 280 -0.14 -10.26 10.64
C PRO A 280 -0.70 -11.69 10.63
N ARG A 281 -1.97 -11.84 10.30
CA ARG A 281 -2.63 -13.13 10.16
C ARG A 281 -2.11 -13.87 8.93
N THR A 282 -2.29 -15.18 8.90
CA THR A 282 -1.97 -16.01 7.76
C THR A 282 -2.83 -15.65 6.54
N ILE A 283 -2.37 -16.03 5.36
CA ILE A 283 -3.13 -15.83 4.11
C ILE A 283 -4.45 -16.61 4.16
N GLN A 284 -4.42 -17.82 4.71
CA GLN A 284 -5.59 -18.68 4.84
C GLN A 284 -6.67 -18.07 5.74
N GLU A 285 -6.29 -17.52 6.90
CA GLU A 285 -7.21 -16.83 7.81
C GLU A 285 -7.87 -15.64 7.14
N ASN A 286 -7.07 -14.77 6.49
CA ASN A 286 -7.57 -13.58 5.82
C ASN A 286 -8.46 -13.92 4.62
N ILE A 287 -8.09 -14.89 3.77
CA ILE A 287 -8.92 -15.30 2.63
C ILE A 287 -10.23 -15.93 3.10
N SER A 288 -10.21 -16.75 4.14
CA SER A 288 -11.42 -17.32 4.72
C SER A 288 -12.40 -16.25 5.20
N GLU A 289 -11.90 -15.22 5.88
CA GLU A 289 -12.72 -14.08 6.31
C GLU A 289 -13.27 -13.29 5.11
N ILE A 290 -12.44 -13.02 4.10
CA ILE A 290 -12.86 -12.33 2.87
C ILE A 290 -13.98 -13.11 2.18
N LEU A 291 -13.85 -14.42 2.04
CA LEU A 291 -14.86 -15.26 1.40
C LEU A 291 -16.17 -15.30 2.20
N ALA A 292 -16.10 -15.44 3.52
CA ALA A 292 -17.26 -15.43 4.41
C ALA A 292 -18.04 -14.11 4.35
N THR A 293 -17.33 -12.98 4.33
CA THR A 293 -17.93 -11.64 4.29
C THR A 293 -18.54 -11.33 2.93
N ASN A 294 -17.95 -11.85 1.85
CA ASN A 294 -18.35 -11.56 0.45
C ASN A 294 -19.16 -12.69 -0.20
N SER A 295 -19.57 -13.72 0.54
CA SER A 295 -20.47 -14.77 0.05
C SER A 295 -21.90 -14.30 -0.14
N ARG A 296 -22.24 -13.08 0.30
CA ARG A 296 -23.58 -12.48 0.24
C ARG A 296 -23.75 -11.41 -0.84
N ILE A 297 -22.72 -11.22 -1.70
CA ILE A 297 -22.78 -10.30 -2.86
C ILE A 297 -22.73 -11.15 -4.18
#